data_db4324e6d60b8aeedab3c355ae99a0fa
#
_entry.id   db4324e6d60b8aeedab3c355ae99a0fa
#
_cell.length_a   1.000
_cell.length_b   1.000
_cell.length_c   1.000
_cell.angle_alpha   90.00
_cell.angle_beta   90.00
_cell.angle_gamma   90.00
#
_symmetry.space_group_name_H-M   'P 1'
#
loop_
_entity.id
_entity.type
_entity.pdbx_description
1 polymer ?
#
loop_
_entity_poly.entity_id
_entity_poly.type
_entity_poly.pdbx_seq_one_letter_code
_entity_poly.pdbx_strand_id
1 'polypeptide(L)'
;VIELNSKYVPLFESDSRYFVITGGRGSGKSFALNSFLLLLTYEVGHVILFTRYTLVSAHVSIIPEFVEKIEMAGLESDFYITKDEIINTRTNSKILFKGIKTSSGTQTANLKSLSGVTTFVLDEAEELVDEDVFDKIDFSIRNSYKQNRVILILNPTTKEHFIYNRFFEEKGVQEGTSLTKGDTTYIHTTYKDNIEYLSESFLNQIELLERNNKRKYEHTILGGWLDKAEGVVFTNWKFGDFNPDNLQTSFGQDFGFSIDPTTLVEVAIDKNKKRIYIKEHLYKPKLTTSEIGHINKRVCGKGLIVADSAEPRLIAELQSQGCNIVATEKGAGSITAGLALMQDYELIIEPNSQNIGKELNNYIYSDKKSGLVVDNFNHAIDAIRYNVFYQLSNPNSGKYFVY
;
A
#
# COMPACT_ATOMS: atom_id res chain seq x y z
N VAL A 1 21.87 20.24 -24.04
CA VAL A 1 20.46 19.97 -24.38
C VAL A 1 20.08 18.66 -23.74
N ILE A 2 19.00 18.66 -22.98
CA ILE A 2 18.44 17.43 -22.38
C ILE A 2 17.45 16.85 -23.39
N GLU A 3 17.68 15.62 -23.84
CA GLU A 3 16.75 14.89 -24.68
C GLU A 3 15.88 13.96 -23.83
N LEU A 4 14.59 13.95 -24.12
CA LEU A 4 13.61 13.10 -23.44
C LEU A 4 12.91 12.18 -24.44
N ASN A 5 12.60 10.95 -24.02
CA ASN A 5 11.78 10.06 -24.85
C ASN A 5 10.41 10.71 -25.14
N SER A 6 9.95 10.57 -26.38
CA SER A 6 8.69 11.17 -26.86
C SER A 6 7.44 10.75 -26.07
N LYS A 7 7.48 9.60 -25.38
CA LYS A 7 6.40 9.17 -24.47
C LYS A 7 6.12 10.15 -23.33
N TYR A 8 7.10 11.03 -22.99
CA TYR A 8 6.93 12.03 -21.94
C TYR A 8 6.40 13.38 -22.45
N VAL A 9 6.22 13.56 -23.76
CA VAL A 9 5.63 14.77 -24.36
C VAL A 9 4.31 15.16 -23.69
N PRO A 10 3.40 14.22 -23.31
CA PRO A 10 2.17 14.59 -22.62
C PRO A 10 2.34 15.30 -21.27
N LEU A 11 3.51 15.21 -20.61
CA LEU A 11 3.79 16.01 -19.41
C LEU A 11 3.79 17.51 -19.72
N PHE A 12 4.18 17.89 -20.93
CA PHE A 12 4.34 19.27 -21.37
C PHE A 12 3.08 19.84 -22.05
N GLU A 13 2.33 18.98 -22.71
CA GLU A 13 1.22 19.39 -23.59
C GLU A 13 -0.17 19.19 -22.98
N SER A 14 -0.31 18.24 -22.03
CA SER A 14 -1.62 17.94 -21.46
C SER A 14 -2.03 18.93 -20.38
N ASP A 15 -3.31 19.33 -20.40
CA ASP A 15 -3.97 20.13 -19.37
C ASP A 15 -4.64 19.30 -18.26
N SER A 16 -4.37 18.00 -18.22
CA SER A 16 -4.91 17.08 -17.21
C SER A 16 -4.57 17.53 -15.79
N ARG A 17 -5.48 17.21 -14.87
CA ARG A 17 -5.21 17.35 -13.44
C ARG A 17 -4.27 16.27 -12.93
N TYR A 18 -4.49 15.02 -13.33
CA TYR A 18 -3.71 13.87 -12.87
C TYR A 18 -2.76 13.36 -13.95
N PHE A 19 -1.55 13.05 -13.53
CA PHE A 19 -0.56 12.36 -14.35
C PHE A 19 -0.13 11.10 -13.60
N VAL A 20 -0.34 9.94 -14.20
CA VAL A 20 0.05 8.65 -13.62
C VAL A 20 1.17 8.06 -14.46
N ILE A 21 2.39 8.15 -13.93
CA ILE A 21 3.61 7.72 -14.61
C ILE A 21 4.03 6.37 -14.03
N THR A 22 3.83 5.31 -14.80
CA THR A 22 4.18 3.94 -14.41
C THR A 22 5.32 3.40 -15.26
N GLY A 23 5.97 2.37 -14.77
CA GLY A 23 6.99 1.65 -15.53
C GLY A 23 7.98 0.94 -14.62
N GLY A 24 8.81 0.09 -15.21
CA GLY A 24 9.82 -0.66 -14.49
C GLY A 24 11.11 0.10 -14.21
N ARG A 25 12.08 -0.60 -13.64
CA ARG A 25 13.43 -0.06 -13.41
C ARG A 25 14.14 0.21 -14.73
N GLY A 26 14.93 1.29 -14.76
CA GLY A 26 15.69 1.68 -15.96
C GLY A 26 14.86 2.38 -17.04
N SER A 27 13.60 2.72 -16.80
CA SER A 27 12.71 3.34 -17.81
C SER A 27 12.83 4.86 -17.97
N GLY A 28 13.69 5.53 -17.18
CA GLY A 28 13.92 6.97 -17.30
C GLY A 28 12.85 7.88 -16.67
N LYS A 29 11.88 7.32 -15.93
CA LYS A 29 10.75 8.08 -15.33
C LYS A 29 11.19 9.29 -14.51
N SER A 30 12.04 9.07 -13.51
CA SER A 30 12.50 10.14 -12.60
C SER A 30 13.31 11.19 -13.35
N PHE A 31 14.13 10.78 -14.34
CA PHE A 31 14.88 11.70 -15.15
C PHE A 31 13.96 12.65 -15.93
N ALA A 32 12.96 12.11 -16.62
CA ALA A 32 12.01 12.88 -17.40
C ALA A 32 11.14 13.81 -16.52
N LEU A 33 10.64 13.29 -15.40
CA LEU A 33 9.85 14.09 -14.45
C LEU A 33 10.67 15.24 -13.87
N ASN A 34 11.87 14.97 -13.37
CA ASN A 34 12.71 16.02 -12.76
C ASN A 34 13.09 17.10 -13.78
N SER A 35 13.35 16.71 -15.04
CA SER A 35 13.60 17.66 -16.14
C SER A 35 12.37 18.52 -16.43
N PHE A 36 11.18 17.91 -16.48
CA PHE A 36 9.91 18.64 -16.63
C PHE A 36 9.71 19.65 -15.49
N LEU A 37 9.91 19.23 -14.24
CA LEU A 37 9.71 20.10 -13.08
C LEU A 37 10.68 21.30 -13.07
N LEU A 38 11.93 21.09 -13.48
CA LEU A 38 12.89 22.20 -13.64
C LEU A 38 12.42 23.18 -14.72
N LEU A 39 11.97 22.68 -15.87
CA LEU A 39 11.42 23.53 -16.93
C LEU A 39 10.18 24.31 -16.47
N LEU A 40 9.28 23.66 -15.73
CA LEU A 40 8.11 24.31 -15.17
C LEU A 40 8.46 25.49 -14.25
N THR A 41 9.62 25.47 -13.60
CA THR A 41 10.06 26.61 -12.77
C THR A 41 10.40 27.87 -13.58
N TYR A 42 10.60 27.79 -14.91
CA TYR A 42 10.79 28.97 -15.76
C TYR A 42 9.49 29.73 -16.03
N GLU A 43 8.35 29.14 -15.72
CA GLU A 43 7.09 29.85 -15.68
C GLU A 43 6.89 30.53 -14.31
N VAL A 44 6.46 31.80 -14.32
CA VAL A 44 6.24 32.59 -13.10
C VAL A 44 5.09 32.02 -12.26
N GLY A 45 5.28 31.93 -10.95
CA GLY A 45 4.20 31.66 -9.99
C GLY A 45 3.93 30.18 -9.74
N HIS A 46 4.86 29.29 -10.09
CA HIS A 46 4.75 27.89 -9.74
C HIS A 46 5.38 27.57 -8.39
N VAL A 47 4.60 26.88 -7.55
CA VAL A 47 5.07 26.24 -6.32
C VAL A 47 4.83 24.74 -6.48
N ILE A 48 5.91 23.99 -6.60
CA ILE A 48 5.89 22.54 -6.81
C ILE A 48 6.18 21.87 -5.47
N LEU A 49 5.26 21.05 -4.99
CA LEU A 49 5.43 20.24 -3.79
C LEU A 49 5.87 18.85 -4.21
N PHE A 50 7.16 18.54 -4.07
CA PHE A 50 7.71 17.21 -4.34
C PHE A 50 7.75 16.41 -3.04
N THR A 51 7.09 15.25 -3.03
CA THR A 51 7.01 14.41 -1.84
C THR A 51 7.41 12.97 -2.12
N ARG A 52 7.94 12.31 -1.07
CA ARG A 52 7.97 10.86 -0.89
C ARG A 52 7.23 10.50 0.39
N TYR A 53 6.74 9.27 0.48
CA TYR A 53 6.11 8.79 1.71
C TYR A 53 7.07 8.90 2.89
N THR A 54 8.27 8.36 2.76
CA THR A 54 9.38 8.51 3.70
C THR A 54 10.49 9.33 3.06
N LEU A 55 10.76 10.52 3.56
CA LEU A 55 11.86 11.36 3.13
C LEU A 55 12.71 11.72 4.34
N VAL A 56 13.87 11.06 4.48
CA VAL A 56 14.81 11.33 5.58
C VAL A 56 15.60 12.62 5.31
N SER A 57 16.07 12.79 4.08
CA SER A 57 16.81 13.97 3.67
C SER A 57 16.76 14.16 2.15
N ALA A 58 16.08 15.20 1.70
CA ALA A 58 16.02 15.55 0.28
C ALA A 58 17.42 15.91 -0.26
N HIS A 59 18.24 16.55 0.56
CA HIS A 59 19.59 16.98 0.19
C HIS A 59 20.52 15.82 -0.21
N VAL A 60 20.30 14.65 0.37
CA VAL A 60 21.15 13.47 0.09
C VAL A 60 20.61 12.61 -1.04
N SER A 61 19.29 12.54 -1.18
CA SER A 61 18.64 11.54 -2.05
C SER A 61 18.05 12.10 -3.34
N ILE A 62 17.41 13.27 -3.30
CA ILE A 62 16.61 13.78 -4.44
C ILE A 62 17.23 15.03 -5.06
N ILE A 63 17.66 15.99 -4.24
CA ILE A 63 18.24 17.25 -4.72
C ILE A 63 19.44 17.00 -5.65
N PRO A 64 20.36 16.05 -5.36
CA PRO A 64 21.47 15.75 -6.28
C PRO A 64 21.02 15.36 -7.69
N GLU A 65 19.90 14.66 -7.82
CA GLU A 65 19.35 14.32 -9.14
C GLU A 65 18.89 15.56 -9.94
N PHE A 66 18.37 16.58 -9.26
CA PHE A 66 18.03 17.86 -9.89
C PHE A 66 19.28 18.66 -10.23
N VAL A 67 20.27 18.68 -9.33
CA VAL A 67 21.56 19.38 -9.54
C VAL A 67 22.26 18.85 -10.78
N GLU A 68 22.35 17.53 -10.93
CA GLU A 68 22.89 16.88 -12.14
C GLU A 68 22.27 17.43 -13.42
N LYS A 69 20.94 17.59 -13.45
CA LYS A 69 20.23 18.07 -14.63
C LYS A 69 20.43 19.57 -14.86
N ILE A 70 20.54 20.34 -13.80
CA ILE A 70 20.89 21.77 -13.87
C ILE A 70 22.28 21.95 -14.48
N GLU A 71 23.27 21.16 -14.04
CA GLU A 71 24.64 21.16 -14.55
C GLU A 71 24.69 20.66 -16.01
N MET A 72 24.00 19.56 -16.34
CA MET A 72 23.91 19.07 -17.74
C MET A 72 23.35 20.11 -18.70
N ALA A 73 22.48 20.97 -18.22
CA ALA A 73 21.86 22.04 -19.01
C ALA A 73 22.65 23.34 -19.00
N GLY A 74 23.66 23.51 -18.14
CA GLY A 74 24.43 24.75 -17.94
C GLY A 74 23.59 25.87 -17.36
N LEU A 75 22.72 25.57 -16.38
CA LEU A 75 21.73 26.48 -15.84
C LEU A 75 21.99 26.84 -14.35
N GLU A 76 23.20 26.61 -13.84
CA GLU A 76 23.55 26.75 -12.43
C GLU A 76 23.31 28.20 -11.91
N SER A 77 23.50 29.19 -12.76
CA SER A 77 23.27 30.61 -12.41
C SER A 77 21.81 30.96 -12.18
N ASP A 78 20.89 30.15 -12.68
CA ASP A 78 19.46 30.41 -12.61
C ASP A 78 18.79 29.85 -11.35
N PHE A 79 19.53 29.05 -10.57
CA PHE A 79 18.97 28.34 -9.42
C PHE A 79 19.68 28.65 -8.12
N TYR A 80 18.89 28.90 -7.08
CA TYR A 80 19.34 28.91 -5.68
C TYR A 80 18.85 27.64 -5.00
N ILE A 81 19.80 26.86 -4.48
CA ILE A 81 19.54 25.51 -3.94
C ILE A 81 19.82 25.50 -2.44
N THR A 82 18.87 25.05 -1.66
CA THR A 82 18.99 24.80 -0.23
C THR A 82 18.85 23.31 0.08
N LYS A 83 18.84 22.93 1.35
CA LYS A 83 18.63 21.53 1.76
C LYS A 83 17.21 21.01 1.53
N ASP A 84 16.21 21.90 1.40
CA ASP A 84 14.79 21.55 1.35
C ASP A 84 14.04 22.13 0.14
N GLU A 85 14.70 23.00 -0.65
CA GLU A 85 14.06 23.62 -1.81
C GLU A 85 15.05 24.01 -2.91
N ILE A 86 14.55 24.09 -4.13
CA ILE A 86 15.21 24.64 -5.31
C ILE A 86 14.36 25.82 -5.81
N ILE A 87 14.98 27.00 -5.95
CA ILE A 87 14.31 28.24 -6.37
C ILE A 87 14.90 28.68 -7.69
N ASN A 88 14.07 28.90 -8.71
CA ASN A 88 14.47 29.58 -9.92
C ASN A 88 14.53 31.09 -9.65
N THR A 89 15.72 31.68 -9.71
CA THR A 89 15.97 33.09 -9.38
C THR A 89 15.37 34.06 -10.38
N ARG A 90 15.06 33.62 -11.61
CA ARG A 90 14.45 34.50 -12.64
C ARG A 90 12.96 34.66 -12.45
N THR A 91 12.26 33.63 -11.95
CA THR A 91 10.81 33.60 -11.87
C THR A 91 10.27 33.56 -10.45
N ASN A 92 11.14 33.28 -9.48
CA ASN A 92 10.80 32.98 -8.09
C ASN A 92 9.87 31.74 -7.93
N SER A 93 9.73 30.91 -8.97
CA SER A 93 9.08 29.60 -8.88
C SER A 93 10.01 28.61 -8.18
N LYS A 94 9.42 27.63 -7.48
CA LYS A 94 10.22 26.78 -6.62
C LYS A 94 9.70 25.35 -6.50
N ILE A 95 10.62 24.45 -6.16
CA ILE A 95 10.36 23.06 -5.81
C ILE A 95 10.64 22.89 -4.32
N LEU A 96 9.63 22.48 -3.56
CA LEU A 96 9.70 22.20 -2.12
C LEU A 96 9.72 20.69 -1.90
N PHE A 97 10.70 20.20 -1.13
CA PHE A 97 10.84 18.75 -0.84
C PHE A 97 10.33 18.44 0.56
N LYS A 98 9.37 17.52 0.68
CA LYS A 98 8.75 17.13 1.96
C LYS A 98 8.48 15.62 2.03
N GLY A 99 8.65 15.04 3.23
CA GLY A 99 8.15 13.70 3.55
C GLY A 99 6.69 13.74 4.00
N ILE A 100 5.91 12.73 3.65
CA ILE A 100 4.53 12.58 4.14
C ILE A 100 4.55 11.99 5.56
N LYS A 101 5.32 10.93 5.78
CA LYS A 101 5.53 10.28 7.08
C LYS A 101 6.78 10.84 7.77
N THR A 102 6.68 11.08 9.06
CA THR A 102 7.80 11.47 9.92
C THR A 102 7.89 10.56 11.13
N SER A 103 8.96 10.68 11.92
CA SER A 103 9.15 9.96 13.17
C SER A 103 8.03 10.18 14.20
N SER A 104 7.31 11.30 14.11
CA SER A 104 6.19 11.66 14.99
C SER A 104 4.80 11.41 14.40
N GLY A 105 4.70 10.78 13.22
CA GLY A 105 3.44 10.49 12.54
C GLY A 105 3.31 11.13 11.15
N THR A 106 2.10 11.21 10.62
CA THR A 106 1.82 11.74 9.28
C THR A 106 1.71 13.27 9.29
N GLN A 107 2.54 13.97 8.51
CA GLN A 107 2.57 15.46 8.46
C GLN A 107 1.53 16.09 7.52
N THR A 108 0.40 15.45 7.28
CA THR A 108 -0.62 16.00 6.36
C THR A 108 -1.08 17.42 6.74
N ALA A 109 -1.10 17.77 8.00
CA ALA A 109 -1.46 19.13 8.44
C ALA A 109 -0.51 20.19 7.91
N ASN A 110 0.80 19.94 7.97
CA ASN A 110 1.83 20.87 7.48
C ASN A 110 1.84 20.98 5.95
N LEU A 111 1.53 19.90 5.24
CA LEU A 111 1.46 19.89 3.78
C LEU A 111 0.25 20.67 3.26
N LYS A 112 -0.91 20.59 3.95
CA LYS A 112 -2.11 21.36 3.61
C LYS A 112 -1.97 22.87 3.80
N SER A 113 -1.11 23.31 4.69
CA SER A 113 -0.90 24.73 4.99
C SER A 113 0.00 25.43 3.97
N LEU A 114 0.61 24.71 3.02
CA LEU A 114 1.42 25.29 1.96
C LEU A 114 0.54 26.06 0.98
N SER A 115 0.67 27.38 1.01
CA SER A 115 -0.10 28.29 0.14
C SER A 115 0.48 28.30 -1.27
N GLY A 116 -0.40 28.35 -2.27
CA GLY A 116 -0.03 28.60 -3.66
C GLY A 116 0.54 27.41 -4.41
N VAL A 117 0.49 26.18 -3.84
CA VAL A 117 0.94 24.98 -4.55
C VAL A 117 0.12 24.79 -5.82
N THR A 118 0.84 24.65 -6.94
CA THR A 118 0.26 24.41 -8.28
C THR A 118 0.46 22.98 -8.75
N THR A 119 1.52 22.33 -8.26
CA THR A 119 1.86 20.96 -8.66
C THR A 119 2.23 20.15 -7.42
N PHE A 120 1.53 19.05 -7.21
CA PHE A 120 1.86 18.05 -6.20
C PHE A 120 2.47 16.83 -6.91
N VAL A 121 3.65 16.42 -6.47
CA VAL A 121 4.34 15.23 -6.95
C VAL A 121 4.46 14.24 -5.82
N LEU A 122 3.99 13.03 -6.04
CA LEU A 122 4.22 11.88 -5.18
C LEU A 122 5.18 10.92 -5.88
N ASP A 123 6.43 10.97 -5.49
CA ASP A 123 7.48 10.06 -5.97
C ASP A 123 7.49 8.79 -5.12
N GLU A 124 7.77 7.65 -5.73
CA GLU A 124 7.59 6.33 -5.12
C GLU A 124 6.16 6.18 -4.56
N ALA A 125 5.17 6.53 -5.40
CA ALA A 125 3.77 6.63 -4.98
C ALA A 125 3.19 5.29 -4.50
N GLU A 126 3.82 4.18 -4.85
CA GLU A 126 3.52 2.85 -4.34
C GLU A 126 3.71 2.69 -2.83
N GLU A 127 4.50 3.55 -2.18
CA GLU A 127 4.70 3.49 -0.73
C GLU A 127 3.51 4.08 0.07
N LEU A 128 2.71 4.93 -0.55
CA LEU A 128 1.53 5.52 0.07
C LEU A 128 0.30 4.63 -0.14
N VAL A 129 -0.02 3.78 0.82
CA VAL A 129 -1.17 2.87 0.74
C VAL A 129 -2.47 3.48 1.26
N ASP A 130 -2.41 4.57 2.00
CA ASP A 130 -3.57 5.26 2.60
C ASP A 130 -4.12 6.32 1.64
N GLU A 131 -5.26 6.02 1.01
CA GLU A 131 -5.94 6.93 0.09
C GLU A 131 -6.47 8.19 0.77
N ASP A 132 -6.91 8.12 2.03
CA ASP A 132 -7.36 9.30 2.78
C ASP A 132 -6.22 10.32 2.98
N VAL A 133 -4.99 9.85 3.11
CA VAL A 133 -3.80 10.72 3.19
C VAL A 133 -3.56 11.40 1.84
N PHE A 134 -3.67 10.66 0.75
CA PHE A 134 -3.57 11.20 -0.60
C PHE A 134 -4.63 12.28 -0.85
N ASP A 135 -5.90 11.98 -0.59
CA ASP A 135 -7.03 12.91 -0.79
C ASP A 135 -6.87 14.20 0.00
N LYS A 136 -6.39 14.11 1.22
CA LYS A 136 -6.12 15.30 2.06
C LYS A 136 -5.09 16.26 1.44
N ILE A 137 -4.12 15.75 0.72
CA ILE A 137 -3.11 16.57 0.03
C ILE A 137 -3.69 17.05 -1.30
N ASP A 138 -4.30 16.17 -2.09
CA ASP A 138 -4.88 16.47 -3.39
C ASP A 138 -5.90 17.62 -3.31
N PHE A 139 -6.84 17.61 -2.34
CA PHE A 139 -7.79 18.69 -2.13
C PHE A 139 -7.15 20.04 -1.74
N SER A 140 -5.88 20.02 -1.35
CA SER A 140 -5.13 21.25 -1.05
C SER A 140 -4.56 21.92 -2.31
N ILE A 141 -4.49 21.19 -3.43
CA ILE A 141 -3.97 21.68 -4.71
C ILE A 141 -5.12 22.34 -5.47
N ARG A 142 -5.27 23.65 -5.26
CA ARG A 142 -6.43 24.43 -5.73
C ARG A 142 -6.05 25.87 -6.09
N ASN A 143 -5.01 26.05 -6.87
CA ASN A 143 -4.62 27.36 -7.37
C ASN A 143 -5.65 27.86 -8.41
N SER A 144 -6.05 29.13 -8.33
CA SER A 144 -7.08 29.69 -9.20
C SER A 144 -6.52 30.26 -10.52
N TYR A 145 -5.19 30.42 -10.62
CA TYR A 145 -4.55 31.14 -11.71
C TYR A 145 -3.66 30.26 -12.58
N LYS A 146 -3.35 29.06 -12.13
CA LYS A 146 -2.45 28.11 -12.81
C LYS A 146 -3.09 26.75 -12.90
N GLN A 147 -2.63 25.95 -13.87
CA GLN A 147 -3.01 24.56 -13.94
C GLN A 147 -2.60 23.85 -12.65
N ASN A 148 -3.55 23.14 -12.05
CA ASN A 148 -3.28 22.29 -10.89
C ASN A 148 -2.90 20.90 -11.38
N ARG A 149 -1.71 20.43 -11.02
CA ARG A 149 -1.23 19.10 -11.39
C ARG A 149 -1.00 18.24 -10.16
N VAL A 150 -1.40 17.00 -10.25
CA VAL A 150 -1.10 15.91 -9.30
C VAL A 150 -0.39 14.81 -10.07
N ILE A 151 0.89 14.61 -9.80
CA ILE A 151 1.74 13.69 -10.54
C ILE A 151 2.11 12.53 -9.64
N LEU A 152 1.68 11.32 -10.00
CA LEU A 152 2.02 10.07 -9.34
C LEU A 152 3.07 9.35 -10.18
N ILE A 153 4.25 9.12 -9.62
CA ILE A 153 5.30 8.35 -10.27
C ILE A 153 5.60 7.12 -9.43
N LEU A 154 5.49 5.94 -10.05
CA LEU A 154 5.57 4.67 -9.32
C LEU A 154 6.13 3.53 -10.16
N ASN A 155 6.70 2.56 -9.46
CA ASN A 155 6.81 1.20 -9.95
C ASN A 155 5.56 0.45 -9.47
N PRO A 156 4.70 -0.08 -10.38
CA PRO A 156 3.47 -0.75 -9.98
C PRO A 156 3.70 -1.84 -8.92
N THR A 157 2.76 -1.97 -7.98
CA THR A 157 2.77 -3.00 -6.94
C THR A 157 1.65 -4.01 -7.18
N THR A 158 0.72 -4.16 -6.23
CA THR A 158 -0.44 -5.04 -6.37
C THR A 158 -1.68 -4.27 -6.80
N LYS A 159 -2.62 -4.95 -7.45
CA LYS A 159 -3.88 -4.35 -7.93
C LYS A 159 -4.81 -3.90 -6.80
N GLU A 160 -4.58 -4.33 -5.56
CA GLU A 160 -5.31 -3.83 -4.40
C GLU A 160 -4.89 -2.42 -3.97
N HIS A 161 -3.81 -1.87 -4.53
CA HIS A 161 -3.38 -0.52 -4.22
C HIS A 161 -4.41 0.50 -4.73
N PHE A 162 -4.73 1.56 -3.92
CA PHE A 162 -5.75 2.53 -4.29
C PHE A 162 -5.47 3.21 -5.64
N ILE A 163 -4.19 3.41 -6.03
CA ILE A 163 -3.82 3.99 -7.32
C ILE A 163 -4.33 3.11 -8.47
N TYR A 164 -4.23 1.77 -8.35
CA TYR A 164 -4.77 0.88 -9.37
C TYR A 164 -6.30 1.00 -9.46
N ASN A 165 -6.99 0.88 -8.33
CA ASN A 165 -8.45 0.94 -8.28
C ASN A 165 -8.97 2.26 -8.84
N ARG A 166 -8.49 3.39 -8.33
CA ARG A 166 -8.97 4.74 -8.68
C ARG A 166 -8.62 5.16 -10.11
N PHE A 167 -7.40 4.87 -10.55
CA PHE A 167 -6.91 5.38 -11.83
C PHE A 167 -6.98 4.37 -12.98
N PHE A 168 -6.98 3.08 -12.71
CA PHE A 168 -7.06 2.06 -13.76
C PHE A 168 -8.41 1.35 -13.79
N GLU A 169 -8.82 0.73 -12.70
CA GLU A 169 -10.03 -0.09 -12.65
C GLU A 169 -11.30 0.76 -12.80
N GLU A 170 -11.53 1.75 -11.94
CA GLU A 170 -12.71 2.63 -12.00
C GLU A 170 -12.79 3.43 -13.30
N LYS A 171 -11.65 3.85 -13.84
CA LYS A 171 -11.61 4.58 -15.12
C LYS A 171 -11.58 3.66 -16.34
N GLY A 172 -11.53 2.33 -16.16
CA GLY A 172 -11.49 1.35 -17.24
C GLY A 172 -10.30 1.57 -18.16
N VAL A 173 -9.11 1.82 -17.61
CA VAL A 173 -7.85 1.98 -18.35
C VAL A 173 -7.02 0.73 -18.17
N GLN A 174 -6.55 0.17 -19.27
CA GLN A 174 -5.66 -0.99 -19.24
C GLN A 174 -4.27 -0.60 -18.73
N GLU A 175 -3.71 -1.40 -17.82
CA GLU A 175 -2.34 -1.26 -17.37
C GLU A 175 -1.33 -1.33 -18.53
N GLY A 176 -0.18 -0.65 -18.39
CA GLY A 176 0.86 -0.65 -19.43
C GLY A 176 0.58 0.24 -20.64
N THR A 177 -0.50 1.03 -20.62
CA THR A 177 -0.86 1.93 -21.73
C THR A 177 -0.44 3.38 -21.46
N SER A 178 -0.23 4.15 -22.54
CA SER A 178 -0.01 5.59 -22.51
C SER A 178 -1.13 6.27 -23.29
N LEU A 179 -1.96 7.05 -22.60
CA LEU A 179 -3.11 7.77 -23.18
C LEU A 179 -3.59 8.86 -22.23
N THR A 180 -4.46 9.74 -22.71
CA THR A 180 -5.22 10.66 -21.87
C THR A 180 -6.70 10.25 -21.86
N LYS A 181 -7.28 10.11 -20.67
CA LYS A 181 -8.69 9.78 -20.47
C LYS A 181 -9.31 10.66 -19.38
N GLY A 182 -10.29 11.46 -19.75
CA GLY A 182 -10.91 12.43 -18.84
C GLY A 182 -9.90 13.43 -18.31
N ASP A 183 -9.77 13.49 -17.01
CA ASP A 183 -8.88 14.39 -16.26
C ASP A 183 -7.47 13.78 -16.01
N THR A 184 -7.15 12.62 -16.57
CA THR A 184 -5.96 11.86 -16.27
C THR A 184 -5.15 11.53 -17.52
N THR A 185 -3.87 11.84 -17.48
CA THR A 185 -2.86 11.42 -18.46
C THR A 185 -2.03 10.28 -17.89
N TYR A 186 -1.98 9.17 -18.62
CA TYR A 186 -1.20 7.97 -18.31
C TYR A 186 0.04 7.91 -19.17
N ILE A 187 1.16 7.66 -18.54
CA ILE A 187 2.45 7.48 -19.22
C ILE A 187 3.06 6.18 -18.70
N HIS A 188 3.24 5.21 -19.59
CA HIS A 188 3.90 3.96 -19.25
C HIS A 188 5.19 3.80 -20.05
N THR A 189 6.31 3.60 -19.35
CA THR A 189 7.62 3.41 -19.96
C THR A 189 8.33 2.20 -19.39
N THR A 190 9.18 1.60 -20.21
CA THR A 190 10.01 0.47 -19.83
C THR A 190 11.48 0.77 -20.13
N TYR A 191 12.39 -0.10 -19.73
CA TYR A 191 13.81 0.03 -20.07
C TYR A 191 14.06 0.14 -21.58
N LYS A 192 13.17 -0.43 -22.43
CA LYS A 192 13.26 -0.36 -23.90
C LYS A 192 13.13 1.07 -24.43
N ASP A 193 12.42 1.92 -23.69
CA ASP A 193 12.25 3.33 -24.01
C ASP A 193 13.45 4.18 -23.60
N ASN A 194 14.43 3.58 -22.90
CA ASN A 194 15.61 4.26 -22.35
C ASN A 194 16.91 3.46 -22.61
N ILE A 195 16.88 2.52 -23.54
CA ILE A 195 17.94 1.51 -23.74
C ILE A 195 19.30 2.13 -24.02
N GLU A 196 19.34 3.25 -24.75
CA GLU A 196 20.56 3.96 -25.15
C GLU A 196 21.35 4.54 -23.95
N TYR A 197 20.68 4.73 -22.82
CA TYR A 197 21.27 5.29 -21.60
C TYR A 197 21.57 4.23 -20.53
N LEU A 198 21.36 2.94 -20.84
CA LEU A 198 21.58 1.85 -19.89
C LEU A 198 22.91 1.14 -20.16
N SER A 199 23.59 0.76 -19.07
CA SER A 199 24.85 0.03 -19.18
C SER A 199 24.61 -1.39 -19.72
N GLU A 200 25.58 -1.92 -20.47
CA GLU A 200 25.56 -3.29 -20.97
C GLU A 200 25.40 -4.31 -19.82
N SER A 201 26.05 -4.08 -18.70
CA SER A 201 25.92 -4.97 -17.52
C SER A 201 24.50 -5.02 -16.98
N PHE A 202 23.77 -3.90 -16.99
CA PHE A 202 22.38 -3.85 -16.58
C PHE A 202 21.46 -4.55 -17.59
N LEU A 203 21.70 -4.37 -18.89
CA LEU A 203 20.97 -5.07 -19.95
C LEU A 203 21.13 -6.58 -19.84
N ASN A 204 22.36 -7.06 -19.60
CA ASN A 204 22.63 -8.47 -19.37
C ASN A 204 21.90 -9.03 -18.14
N GLN A 205 21.78 -8.25 -17.06
CA GLN A 205 20.96 -8.64 -15.89
C GLN A 205 19.47 -8.75 -16.23
N ILE A 206 18.95 -7.84 -17.05
CA ILE A 206 17.57 -7.89 -17.53
C ILE A 206 17.31 -9.17 -18.33
N GLU A 207 18.20 -9.52 -19.29
CA GLU A 207 18.08 -10.75 -20.07
C GLU A 207 18.11 -12.01 -19.19
N LEU A 208 19.00 -12.06 -18.22
CA LEU A 208 19.06 -13.19 -17.27
C LEU A 208 17.77 -13.29 -16.47
N LEU A 209 17.21 -12.15 -16.02
CA LEU A 209 15.96 -12.13 -15.29
C LEU A 209 14.79 -12.61 -16.14
N GLU A 210 14.71 -12.15 -17.40
CA GLU A 210 13.66 -12.57 -18.34
C GLU A 210 13.66 -14.09 -18.55
N ARG A 211 14.86 -14.70 -18.71
CA ARG A 211 15.01 -16.15 -18.91
C ARG A 211 14.69 -16.96 -17.66
N ASN A 212 15.11 -16.47 -16.49
CA ASN A 212 15.05 -17.24 -15.25
C ASN A 212 13.78 -17.00 -14.44
N ASN A 213 13.17 -15.81 -14.53
CA ASN A 213 11.98 -15.45 -13.77
C ASN A 213 11.14 -14.43 -14.56
N LYS A 214 10.35 -14.95 -15.50
CA LYS A 214 9.52 -14.13 -16.39
C LYS A 214 8.53 -13.24 -15.61
N ARG A 215 7.91 -13.76 -14.54
CA ARG A 215 6.97 -12.99 -13.72
C ARG A 215 7.65 -11.78 -13.06
N LYS A 216 8.82 -11.98 -12.48
CA LYS A 216 9.59 -10.89 -11.87
C LYS A 216 10.07 -9.89 -12.93
N TYR A 217 10.46 -10.36 -14.12
CA TYR A 217 10.79 -9.50 -15.24
C TYR A 217 9.60 -8.62 -15.66
N GLU A 218 8.42 -9.21 -15.87
CA GLU A 218 7.20 -8.49 -16.24
C GLU A 218 6.83 -7.42 -15.20
N HIS A 219 6.94 -7.74 -13.91
CA HIS A 219 6.67 -6.80 -12.82
C HIS A 219 7.77 -5.74 -12.68
N THR A 220 9.01 -6.14 -12.39
CA THR A 220 10.07 -5.21 -11.95
C THR A 220 10.65 -4.39 -13.11
N ILE A 221 10.76 -5.00 -14.31
CA ILE A 221 11.42 -4.41 -15.47
C ILE A 221 10.42 -3.79 -16.45
N LEU A 222 9.30 -4.47 -16.70
CA LEU A 222 8.26 -3.92 -17.57
C LEU A 222 7.23 -3.06 -16.83
N GLY A 223 7.20 -3.08 -15.50
CA GLY A 223 6.30 -2.27 -14.70
C GLY A 223 4.85 -2.76 -14.73
N GLY A 224 4.66 -4.08 -14.77
CA GLY A 224 3.34 -4.70 -14.65
C GLY A 224 2.83 -4.73 -13.22
N TRP A 225 1.52 -4.58 -13.04
CA TRP A 225 0.85 -4.77 -11.77
C TRP A 225 0.76 -6.25 -11.39
N LEU A 226 0.81 -6.56 -10.10
CA LEU A 226 0.69 -7.90 -9.58
C LEU A 226 -0.73 -8.18 -9.07
N ASP A 227 -1.25 -9.38 -9.31
CA ASP A 227 -2.50 -9.83 -8.69
C ASP A 227 -2.32 -10.12 -7.20
N LYS A 228 -1.09 -10.43 -6.76
CA LYS A 228 -0.68 -10.62 -5.36
C LYS A 228 0.79 -10.31 -5.17
N ALA A 229 1.18 -9.88 -3.97
CA ALA A 229 2.55 -9.55 -3.64
C ALA A 229 3.51 -10.75 -3.81
N GLU A 230 4.79 -10.48 -4.04
CA GLU A 230 5.83 -11.52 -4.03
C GLU A 230 6.14 -11.93 -2.58
N GLY A 231 6.37 -13.22 -2.35
CA GLY A 231 6.71 -13.73 -1.02
C GLY A 231 5.55 -13.76 -0.03
N VAL A 232 4.30 -13.81 -0.52
CA VAL A 232 3.11 -13.96 0.35
C VAL A 232 3.20 -15.21 1.22
N VAL A 233 2.73 -15.07 2.45
CA VAL A 233 2.71 -16.15 3.45
C VAL A 233 1.72 -17.24 3.04
N PHE A 234 0.57 -16.88 2.45
CA PHE A 234 -0.49 -17.81 2.09
C PHE A 234 -0.69 -17.87 0.58
N THR A 235 -0.56 -19.08 0.03
CA THR A 235 -0.81 -19.37 -1.39
C THR A 235 -1.94 -20.38 -1.59
N ASN A 236 -2.42 -21.01 -0.52
CA ASN A 236 -3.37 -22.11 -0.46
C ASN A 236 -4.77 -21.65 -0.06
N TRP A 237 -5.25 -20.57 -0.66
CA TRP A 237 -6.57 -20.01 -0.39
C TRP A 237 -7.35 -19.70 -1.67
N LYS A 238 -8.68 -19.62 -1.53
CA LYS A 238 -9.60 -19.21 -2.60
C LYS A 238 -10.89 -18.65 -2.02
N PHE A 239 -11.58 -17.87 -2.81
CA PHE A 239 -12.97 -17.54 -2.52
C PHE A 239 -13.88 -18.76 -2.75
N GLY A 240 -14.85 -18.93 -1.87
CA GLY A 240 -15.83 -20.03 -1.94
C GLY A 240 -16.91 -19.88 -0.87
N ASP A 241 -18.00 -20.60 -1.01
CA ASP A 241 -19.12 -20.49 -0.09
C ASP A 241 -18.73 -20.87 1.34
N PHE A 242 -19.14 -20.02 2.28
CA PHE A 242 -19.05 -20.35 3.70
C PHE A 242 -20.15 -21.34 4.06
N ASN A 243 -19.83 -22.61 3.88
CA ASN A 243 -20.75 -23.72 4.17
C ASN A 243 -20.12 -24.65 5.22
N PRO A 244 -20.23 -24.35 6.51
CA PRO A 244 -19.59 -25.12 7.57
C PRO A 244 -20.32 -26.44 7.91
N ASP A 245 -21.25 -26.92 7.11
CA ASP A 245 -22.12 -28.10 7.30
C ASP A 245 -21.68 -29.04 8.44
N ASN A 246 -22.38 -28.98 9.57
CA ASN A 246 -22.10 -29.75 10.78
C ASN A 246 -20.75 -29.49 11.48
N LEU A 247 -20.03 -28.44 11.08
CA LEU A 247 -18.83 -28.01 11.77
C LEU A 247 -19.17 -27.00 12.88
N GLN A 248 -18.44 -27.07 13.97
CA GLN A 248 -18.55 -26.05 15.02
C GLN A 248 -17.88 -24.77 14.54
N THR A 249 -18.60 -23.65 14.60
CA THR A 249 -18.05 -22.31 14.31
C THR A 249 -17.62 -21.62 15.60
N SER A 250 -16.60 -20.78 15.50
CA SER A 250 -16.17 -19.84 16.53
C SER A 250 -15.61 -18.60 15.89
N PHE A 251 -15.30 -17.57 16.67
CA PHE A 251 -14.93 -16.26 16.17
C PHE A 251 -13.52 -15.90 16.58
N GLY A 252 -12.79 -15.23 15.68
CA GLY A 252 -11.51 -14.59 15.96
C GLY A 252 -11.69 -13.07 15.98
N GLN A 253 -11.03 -12.38 16.90
CA GLN A 253 -11.08 -10.92 16.99
C GLN A 253 -9.70 -10.32 17.22
N ASP A 254 -9.35 -9.32 16.40
CA ASP A 254 -8.21 -8.46 16.58
C ASP A 254 -8.68 -7.03 16.86
N PHE A 255 -8.01 -6.33 17.77
CA PHE A 255 -8.43 -5.01 18.23
C PHE A 255 -7.52 -3.93 17.65
N GLY A 256 -8.07 -3.06 16.82
CA GLY A 256 -7.47 -1.81 16.40
C GLY A 256 -8.27 -0.61 16.91
N PHE A 257 -7.70 0.58 16.88
CA PHE A 257 -8.42 1.79 17.32
C PHE A 257 -8.30 2.95 16.32
N SER A 258 -7.15 3.60 16.23
CA SER A 258 -7.05 4.89 15.51
C SER A 258 -7.03 4.76 13.98
N ILE A 259 -6.13 3.95 13.47
CA ILE A 259 -5.90 3.69 12.04
C ILE A 259 -6.20 2.23 11.75
N ASP A 260 -5.73 1.35 12.62
CA ASP A 260 -5.89 -0.09 12.50
C ASP A 260 -7.34 -0.50 12.73
N PRO A 261 -7.91 -1.37 11.90
CA PRO A 261 -9.27 -1.82 12.06
C PRO A 261 -9.40 -2.80 13.22
N THR A 262 -10.51 -2.72 13.95
CA THR A 262 -10.99 -3.85 14.74
C THR A 262 -11.63 -4.85 13.78
N THR A 263 -11.22 -6.12 13.87
CA THR A 263 -11.72 -7.19 12.99
C THR A 263 -12.51 -8.21 13.80
N LEU A 264 -13.50 -8.84 13.16
CA LEU A 264 -14.24 -10.00 13.65
C LEU A 264 -14.47 -10.97 12.52
N VAL A 265 -13.94 -12.17 12.65
CA VAL A 265 -14.03 -13.22 11.66
C VAL A 265 -14.70 -14.48 12.24
N GLU A 266 -15.54 -15.15 11.47
CA GLU A 266 -16.10 -16.46 11.80
C GLU A 266 -15.25 -17.54 11.14
N VAL A 267 -14.93 -18.58 11.91
CA VAL A 267 -14.02 -19.67 11.49
C VAL A 267 -14.66 -21.03 11.77
N ALA A 268 -14.63 -21.91 10.78
CA ALA A 268 -14.97 -23.33 10.93
C ALA A 268 -13.85 -24.20 10.37
N ILE A 269 -13.41 -25.21 11.14
CA ILE A 269 -12.26 -26.06 10.78
C ILE A 269 -12.73 -27.48 10.46
N ASP A 270 -12.57 -27.89 9.20
CA ASP A 270 -12.73 -29.28 8.77
C ASP A 270 -11.36 -29.98 8.80
N LYS A 271 -11.09 -30.69 9.90
CA LYS A 271 -9.84 -31.44 10.10
C LYS A 271 -9.70 -32.61 9.10
N ASN A 272 -10.81 -33.18 8.64
CA ASN A 272 -10.80 -34.33 7.73
C ASN A 272 -10.46 -33.91 6.30
N LYS A 273 -11.06 -32.81 5.82
CA LYS A 273 -10.82 -32.26 4.49
C LYS A 273 -9.64 -31.30 4.44
N LYS A 274 -9.01 -31.01 5.58
CA LYS A 274 -7.95 -30.01 5.70
C LYS A 274 -8.37 -28.66 5.13
N ARG A 275 -9.53 -28.15 5.57
CA ARG A 275 -10.10 -26.87 5.14
C ARG A 275 -10.45 -26.00 6.33
N ILE A 276 -10.22 -24.70 6.18
CA ILE A 276 -10.68 -23.67 7.10
C ILE A 276 -11.61 -22.76 6.32
N TYR A 277 -12.87 -22.70 6.74
CA TYR A 277 -13.88 -21.80 6.19
C TYR A 277 -13.86 -20.51 7.01
N ILE A 278 -13.81 -19.37 6.33
CA ILE A 278 -13.60 -18.06 6.97
C ILE A 278 -14.58 -17.05 6.39
N LYS A 279 -15.24 -16.29 7.29
CA LYS A 279 -16.16 -15.22 6.93
C LYS A 279 -15.88 -13.97 7.74
N GLU A 280 -15.78 -12.85 7.08
CA GLU A 280 -15.60 -11.52 7.69
C GLU A 280 -16.96 -10.97 8.15
N HIS A 281 -17.02 -10.49 9.39
CA HIS A 281 -18.20 -9.82 9.94
C HIS A 281 -17.94 -8.37 10.30
N LEU A 282 -16.68 -8.03 10.57
CA LEU A 282 -16.27 -6.68 10.93
C LEU A 282 -14.83 -6.43 10.46
N TYR A 283 -14.63 -5.28 9.83
CA TYR A 283 -13.31 -4.73 9.50
C TYR A 283 -13.44 -3.20 9.51
N LYS A 284 -13.23 -2.57 10.67
CA LYS A 284 -13.49 -1.13 10.82
C LYS A 284 -12.65 -0.50 11.93
N PRO A 285 -11.97 0.64 11.66
CA PRO A 285 -11.28 1.41 12.70
C PRO A 285 -12.25 2.27 13.54
N LYS A 286 -11.73 2.84 14.62
CA LYS A 286 -12.39 3.87 15.46
C LYS A 286 -13.68 3.41 16.15
N LEU A 287 -13.77 2.14 16.51
CA LEU A 287 -14.89 1.62 17.29
C LEU A 287 -14.64 1.77 18.78
N THR A 288 -15.66 2.18 19.51
CA THR A 288 -15.68 2.15 20.97
C THR A 288 -15.93 0.73 21.49
N THR A 289 -15.52 0.43 22.73
CA THR A 289 -15.79 -0.87 23.36
C THR A 289 -17.26 -1.23 23.35
N SER A 290 -18.15 -0.25 23.57
CA SER A 290 -19.60 -0.47 23.54
C SER A 290 -20.09 -0.90 22.17
N GLU A 291 -19.61 -0.26 21.08
CA GLU A 291 -19.96 -0.64 19.71
C GLU A 291 -19.47 -2.05 19.39
N ILE A 292 -18.22 -2.38 19.76
CA ILE A 292 -17.65 -3.73 19.61
C ILE A 292 -18.53 -4.75 20.34
N GLY A 293 -18.89 -4.49 21.59
CA GLY A 293 -19.76 -5.37 22.39
C GLY A 293 -21.14 -5.58 21.77
N HIS A 294 -21.75 -4.53 21.21
CA HIS A 294 -23.02 -4.65 20.49
C HIS A 294 -22.91 -5.50 19.22
N ILE A 295 -21.83 -5.30 18.44
CA ILE A 295 -21.58 -6.10 17.23
C ILE A 295 -21.36 -7.55 17.60
N ASN A 296 -20.49 -7.82 18.59
CA ASN A 296 -20.18 -9.18 19.07
C ASN A 296 -21.44 -9.93 19.51
N LYS A 297 -22.31 -9.31 20.32
CA LYS A 297 -23.57 -9.90 20.75
C LYS A 297 -24.51 -10.22 19.59
N ARG A 298 -24.63 -9.30 18.64
CA ARG A 298 -25.49 -9.46 17.47
C ARG A 298 -25.00 -10.57 16.53
N VAL A 299 -23.68 -10.64 16.31
CA VAL A 299 -23.07 -11.57 15.34
C VAL A 299 -22.81 -12.93 15.97
N CYS A 300 -22.12 -12.94 17.11
CA CYS A 300 -21.64 -14.18 17.71
C CYS A 300 -22.67 -14.83 18.65
N GLY A 301 -23.62 -14.06 19.19
CA GLY A 301 -24.56 -14.56 20.20
C GLY A 301 -23.83 -15.13 21.42
N LYS A 302 -23.93 -16.44 21.62
CA LYS A 302 -23.20 -17.19 22.66
C LYS A 302 -21.93 -17.89 22.13
N GLY A 303 -21.61 -17.72 20.84
CA GLY A 303 -20.44 -18.31 20.22
C GLY A 303 -19.14 -17.84 20.86
N LEU A 304 -18.15 -18.71 20.90
CA LEU A 304 -16.84 -18.40 21.46
C LEU A 304 -16.09 -17.41 20.56
N ILE A 305 -15.59 -16.33 21.17
CA ILE A 305 -14.70 -15.37 20.53
C ILE A 305 -13.30 -15.54 21.13
N VAL A 306 -12.29 -15.73 20.28
CA VAL A 306 -10.87 -15.77 20.68
C VAL A 306 -10.22 -14.48 20.22
N ALA A 307 -9.70 -13.70 21.18
CA ALA A 307 -9.17 -12.37 20.91
C ALA A 307 -7.70 -12.24 21.29
N ASP A 308 -7.08 -11.14 20.81
CA ASP A 308 -5.72 -10.77 21.20
C ASP A 308 -5.60 -10.61 22.72
N SER A 309 -4.61 -11.27 23.32
CA SER A 309 -4.30 -11.15 24.75
C SER A 309 -3.60 -9.84 25.15
N ALA A 310 -3.20 -8.99 24.19
CA ALA A 310 -2.57 -7.71 24.49
C ALA A 310 -3.53 -6.69 25.12
N GLU A 311 -4.86 -6.88 24.96
CA GLU A 311 -5.91 -5.99 25.46
C GLU A 311 -6.78 -6.61 26.56
N PRO A 312 -6.21 -6.98 27.74
CA PRO A 312 -6.94 -7.71 28.77
C PRO A 312 -8.09 -6.90 29.39
N ARG A 313 -7.95 -5.56 29.44
CA ARG A 313 -9.02 -4.68 29.95
C ARG A 313 -10.22 -4.68 29.02
N LEU A 314 -10.00 -4.60 27.73
CA LEU A 314 -11.04 -4.62 26.71
C LEU A 314 -11.78 -5.97 26.73
N ILE A 315 -11.05 -7.07 26.83
CA ILE A 315 -11.64 -8.41 26.98
C ILE A 315 -12.52 -8.48 28.23
N ALA A 316 -12.03 -8.03 29.39
CA ALA A 316 -12.80 -8.05 30.63
C ALA A 316 -14.09 -7.19 30.55
N GLU A 317 -14.01 -6.03 29.87
CA GLU A 317 -15.18 -5.17 29.65
C GLU A 317 -16.21 -5.85 28.74
N LEU A 318 -15.77 -6.47 27.63
CA LEU A 318 -16.64 -7.22 26.73
C LEU A 318 -17.28 -8.43 27.42
N GLN A 319 -16.54 -9.13 28.30
CA GLN A 319 -17.09 -10.21 29.14
C GLN A 319 -18.17 -9.67 30.08
N SER A 320 -17.94 -8.52 30.72
CA SER A 320 -18.94 -7.89 31.60
C SER A 320 -20.21 -7.48 30.83
N GLN A 321 -20.10 -7.20 29.58
CA GLN A 321 -21.22 -6.94 28.68
C GLN A 321 -21.93 -8.22 28.21
N GLY A 322 -21.43 -9.42 28.59
CA GLY A 322 -22.03 -10.72 28.27
C GLY A 322 -21.51 -11.37 26.95
N CYS A 323 -20.38 -10.92 26.41
CA CYS A 323 -19.72 -11.62 25.32
C CYS A 323 -18.97 -12.85 25.83
N ASN A 324 -19.07 -13.97 25.12
CA ASN A 324 -18.28 -15.18 25.40
C ASN A 324 -16.91 -15.07 24.73
N ILE A 325 -16.01 -14.30 25.32
CA ILE A 325 -14.71 -13.94 24.77
C ILE A 325 -13.56 -14.38 25.68
N VAL A 326 -12.52 -14.95 25.08
CA VAL A 326 -11.31 -15.40 25.75
C VAL A 326 -10.06 -14.83 25.08
N ALA A 327 -9.00 -14.65 25.85
CA ALA A 327 -7.70 -14.26 25.32
C ALA A 327 -7.01 -15.47 24.65
N THR A 328 -6.32 -15.24 23.51
CA THR A 328 -5.40 -16.24 22.96
C THR A 328 -4.16 -16.35 23.82
N GLU A 329 -3.55 -17.53 23.87
CA GLU A 329 -2.26 -17.72 24.53
C GLU A 329 -1.15 -17.20 23.60
N LYS A 330 -0.32 -16.28 24.08
CA LYS A 330 0.87 -15.78 23.40
C LYS A 330 2.12 -16.33 24.05
N GLY A 331 2.94 -17.08 23.29
CA GLY A 331 4.26 -17.54 23.68
C GLY A 331 5.30 -17.18 22.62
N ALA A 332 6.58 -17.32 22.93
CA ALA A 332 7.64 -17.18 21.95
C ALA A 332 7.38 -18.12 20.76
N GLY A 333 7.36 -17.57 19.53
CA GLY A 333 7.08 -18.36 18.32
C GLY A 333 5.60 -18.62 18.01
N SER A 334 4.65 -18.11 18.80
CA SER A 334 3.20 -18.32 18.58
C SER A 334 2.72 -17.80 17.21
N ILE A 335 3.32 -16.74 16.68
CA ILE A 335 3.01 -16.21 15.34
C ILE A 335 3.39 -17.26 14.29
N THR A 336 4.65 -17.70 14.27
CA THR A 336 5.14 -18.68 13.30
C THR A 336 4.38 -20.01 13.41
N ALA A 337 4.10 -20.48 14.62
CA ALA A 337 3.33 -21.72 14.85
C ALA A 337 1.88 -21.59 14.34
N GLY A 338 1.22 -20.46 14.61
CA GLY A 338 -0.13 -20.20 14.14
C GLY A 338 -0.22 -20.10 12.61
N LEU A 339 0.74 -19.42 11.97
CA LEU A 339 0.83 -19.32 10.52
C LEU A 339 1.07 -20.71 9.88
N ALA A 340 1.96 -21.52 10.45
CA ALA A 340 2.22 -22.89 9.98
C ALA A 340 0.95 -23.76 10.06
N LEU A 341 0.20 -23.67 11.16
CA LEU A 341 -1.08 -24.37 11.28
C LEU A 341 -2.08 -23.97 10.20
N MET A 342 -2.17 -22.68 9.87
CA MET A 342 -3.06 -22.20 8.78
C MET A 342 -2.57 -22.66 7.40
N GLN A 343 -1.25 -22.71 7.18
CA GLN A 343 -0.66 -23.18 5.92
C GLN A 343 -0.90 -24.68 5.65
N ASP A 344 -1.11 -25.48 6.69
CA ASP A 344 -1.46 -26.90 6.56
C ASP A 344 -2.90 -27.17 6.03
N TYR A 345 -3.70 -26.11 5.86
CA TYR A 345 -5.10 -26.16 5.43
C TYR A 345 -5.33 -25.35 4.17
N GLU A 346 -6.32 -25.75 3.34
CA GLU A 346 -6.87 -24.88 2.29
C GLU A 346 -7.81 -23.86 2.95
N LEU A 347 -7.56 -22.56 2.76
CA LEU A 347 -8.41 -21.50 3.30
C LEU A 347 -9.52 -21.17 2.30
N ILE A 348 -10.77 -21.29 2.73
CA ILE A 348 -11.95 -20.97 1.93
C ILE A 348 -12.54 -19.68 2.48
N ILE A 349 -12.44 -18.62 1.71
CA ILE A 349 -12.86 -17.28 2.11
C ILE A 349 -14.22 -16.98 1.50
N GLU A 350 -15.18 -16.58 2.33
CA GLU A 350 -16.50 -16.16 1.86
C GLU A 350 -16.38 -14.98 0.88
N PRO A 351 -17.10 -14.97 -0.27
CA PRO A 351 -16.86 -14.02 -1.35
C PRO A 351 -16.99 -12.52 -0.98
N ASN A 352 -17.83 -12.17 0.00
CA ASN A 352 -17.95 -10.78 0.45
C ASN A 352 -16.84 -10.36 1.45
N SER A 353 -15.99 -11.28 1.87
CA SER A 353 -14.89 -11.06 2.82
C SER A 353 -13.65 -10.50 2.10
N GLN A 354 -13.82 -9.38 1.42
CA GLN A 354 -12.81 -8.80 0.53
C GLN A 354 -11.55 -8.32 1.27
N ASN A 355 -11.69 -7.82 2.51
CA ASN A 355 -10.53 -7.38 3.28
C ASN A 355 -9.60 -8.55 3.63
N ILE A 356 -10.15 -9.73 3.92
CA ILE A 356 -9.36 -10.95 4.13
C ILE A 356 -8.60 -11.32 2.86
N GLY A 357 -9.24 -11.29 1.69
CA GLY A 357 -8.59 -11.54 0.41
C GLY A 357 -7.45 -10.54 0.14
N LYS A 358 -7.68 -9.26 0.42
CA LYS A 358 -6.67 -8.21 0.32
C LYS A 358 -5.47 -8.48 1.23
N GLU A 359 -5.70 -8.84 2.49
CA GLU A 359 -4.61 -9.17 3.42
C GLU A 359 -3.84 -10.41 2.96
N LEU A 360 -4.51 -11.50 2.58
CA LEU A 360 -3.86 -12.73 2.11
C LEU A 360 -3.00 -12.53 0.86
N ASN A 361 -3.37 -11.59 -0.01
CA ASN A 361 -2.59 -11.23 -1.19
C ASN A 361 -1.36 -10.35 -0.88
N ASN A 362 -1.33 -9.68 0.27
CA ASN A 362 -0.31 -8.69 0.60
C ASN A 362 0.51 -9.02 1.87
N TYR A 363 0.12 -10.04 2.64
CA TYR A 363 0.84 -10.47 3.84
C TYR A 363 2.07 -11.28 3.45
N ILE A 364 3.25 -10.69 3.61
CA ILE A 364 4.52 -11.20 3.11
C ILE A 364 5.53 -11.47 4.23
N TYR A 365 6.49 -12.34 3.94
CA TYR A 365 7.66 -12.52 4.80
C TYR A 365 8.57 -11.30 4.72
N SER A 366 9.25 -11.00 5.84
CA SER A 366 10.19 -9.89 5.91
C SER A 366 11.52 -10.25 5.23
N ASP A 367 11.95 -9.40 4.29
CA ASP A 367 13.28 -9.54 3.65
C ASP A 367 14.45 -9.31 4.62
N LYS A 368 14.21 -8.61 5.73
CA LYS A 368 15.25 -8.22 6.70
C LYS A 368 15.55 -9.30 7.73
N LYS A 369 14.60 -10.21 7.98
CA LYS A 369 14.72 -11.26 9.00
C LYS A 369 14.02 -12.52 8.51
N SER A 370 14.78 -13.57 8.28
CA SER A 370 14.27 -14.88 7.87
C SER A 370 13.21 -15.40 8.84
N GLY A 371 12.06 -15.81 8.31
CA GLY A 371 10.97 -16.42 9.07
C GLY A 371 10.06 -15.45 9.84
N LEU A 372 10.31 -14.13 9.78
CA LEU A 372 9.39 -13.13 10.30
C LEU A 372 8.53 -12.55 9.17
N VAL A 373 7.35 -12.08 9.54
CA VAL A 373 6.39 -11.42 8.63
C VAL A 373 6.45 -9.90 8.81
N VAL A 374 6.00 -9.18 7.80
CA VAL A 374 5.86 -7.74 7.86
C VAL A 374 4.63 -7.40 8.69
N ASP A 375 4.73 -6.38 9.57
CA ASP A 375 3.63 -5.89 10.40
C ASP A 375 2.74 -4.93 9.58
N ASN A 376 2.07 -5.50 8.60
CA ASN A 376 1.12 -4.82 7.72
C ASN A 376 0.23 -5.88 7.04
N PHE A 377 -1.02 -5.54 6.73
CA PHE A 377 -2.01 -6.47 6.15
C PHE A 377 -2.23 -7.73 7.01
N ASN A 378 -2.30 -7.59 8.32
CA ASN A 378 -2.31 -8.71 9.26
C ASN A 378 -3.51 -8.74 10.21
N HIS A 379 -4.39 -7.75 10.23
CA HIS A 379 -5.45 -7.63 11.23
C HIS A 379 -6.48 -8.78 11.18
N ALA A 380 -7.06 -9.05 10.01
CA ALA A 380 -7.97 -10.18 9.85
C ALA A 380 -7.21 -11.51 9.92
N ILE A 381 -6.00 -11.58 9.36
CA ILE A 381 -5.13 -12.77 9.45
C ILE A 381 -4.80 -13.09 10.90
N ASP A 382 -4.50 -12.09 11.73
CA ASP A 382 -4.23 -12.28 13.15
C ASP A 382 -5.47 -12.75 13.91
N ALA A 383 -6.64 -12.19 13.61
CA ALA A 383 -7.91 -12.67 14.17
C ALA A 383 -8.17 -14.16 13.79
N ILE A 384 -7.95 -14.54 12.55
CA ILE A 384 -8.04 -15.94 12.09
C ILE A 384 -7.02 -16.81 12.84
N ARG A 385 -5.77 -16.36 12.92
CA ARG A 385 -4.67 -17.07 13.57
C ARG A 385 -4.92 -17.32 15.05
N TYR A 386 -5.45 -16.34 15.79
CA TYR A 386 -5.82 -16.50 17.21
C TYR A 386 -6.83 -17.62 17.38
N ASN A 387 -7.86 -17.62 16.56
CA ASN A 387 -8.91 -18.63 16.61
C ASN A 387 -8.39 -20.02 16.21
N VAL A 388 -7.69 -20.13 15.09
CA VAL A 388 -7.15 -21.39 14.57
C VAL A 388 -6.14 -22.00 15.54
N PHE A 389 -5.24 -21.17 16.09
CA PHE A 389 -4.27 -21.60 17.10
C PHE A 389 -4.98 -22.14 18.34
N TYR A 390 -5.95 -21.42 18.87
CA TYR A 390 -6.74 -21.85 20.02
C TYR A 390 -7.45 -23.20 19.79
N GLN A 391 -8.12 -23.37 18.65
CA GLN A 391 -8.86 -24.58 18.34
C GLN A 391 -7.98 -25.81 18.05
N LEU A 392 -6.82 -25.61 17.44
CA LEU A 392 -5.94 -26.72 17.05
C LEU A 392 -4.92 -27.06 18.13
N SER A 393 -4.47 -26.09 18.93
CA SER A 393 -3.55 -26.33 20.06
C SER A 393 -4.27 -26.89 21.29
N ASN A 394 -5.59 -26.68 21.39
CA ASN A 394 -6.44 -27.20 22.46
C ASN A 394 -7.42 -28.27 21.92
N PRO A 395 -6.99 -29.49 21.62
CA PRO A 395 -7.81 -30.51 20.95
C PRO A 395 -9.05 -30.94 21.75
N ASN A 396 -9.10 -30.61 23.04
CA ASN A 396 -10.23 -30.89 23.92
C ASN A 396 -11.13 -29.65 24.19
N SER A 397 -10.81 -28.49 23.60
CA SER A 397 -11.64 -27.29 23.73
C SER A 397 -13.08 -27.56 23.23
N GLY A 398 -14.04 -27.30 24.08
CA GLY A 398 -15.47 -27.54 23.79
C GLY A 398 -15.95 -29.00 23.93
N LYS A 399 -15.08 -29.95 24.27
CA LYS A 399 -15.49 -31.35 24.49
C LYS A 399 -15.98 -31.63 25.92
N TYR A 400 -15.58 -30.82 26.88
CA TYR A 400 -15.94 -30.98 28.27
C TYR A 400 -16.44 -29.64 28.83
N PHE A 401 -17.67 -29.64 29.33
CA PHE A 401 -18.25 -28.55 30.15
C PHE A 401 -18.23 -28.98 31.60
N VAL A 402 -17.59 -28.23 32.45
CA VAL A 402 -17.75 -28.37 33.92
C VAL A 402 -18.88 -27.43 34.30
N TYR A 403 -19.99 -28.03 34.79
CA TYR A 403 -21.13 -27.31 35.33
C TYR A 403 -20.84 -26.93 36.78
#